data_e4ff0e24a85bf91bf98bbf40b8136b42
#
_entry.id   e4ff0e24a85bf91bf98bbf40b8136b42
#
_cell.length_a   1.000
_cell.length_b   1.000
_cell.length_c   1.000
_cell.angle_alpha   90.00
_cell.angle_beta   90.00
_cell.angle_gamma   90.00
#
_symmetry.space_group_name_H-M   'P 1'
#
loop_
_entity.id
_entity.type
_entity.pdbx_description
1 polymer ?
#
loop_
_entity_poly.entity_id
_entity_poly.type
_entity_poly.pdbx_seq_one_letter_code
_entity_poly.pdbx_strand_id
1 'polypeptide(L)'
;MTRLSTAFATLALGAVLLSGGTAYAGTTDCSDGSVLSFIDQRFDYKASRYLQANLDIVGIDRVSNTRIDYRDETHPIERVYCHAKVEMNDGRRRDLWYMIESGMGYAGLGERVRFCISGLDPWYVDGRQCRSVR
;
A
#
# COMPACT_ATOMS: atom_id res chain seq x y z
N MET A 1 -13.47 59.21 51.11
CA MET A 1 -12.42 58.23 51.42
C MET A 1 -12.67 57.03 50.54
N THR A 2 -12.06 57.02 49.35
CA THR A 2 -12.31 56.03 48.28
C THR A 2 -11.18 55.00 48.28
N ARG A 3 -11.50 53.73 48.55
CA ARG A 3 -10.51 52.66 48.52
C ARG A 3 -10.53 52.04 47.12
N LEU A 4 -9.39 52.18 46.39
CA LEU A 4 -9.11 51.46 45.14
C LEU A 4 -8.72 50.02 45.50
N SER A 5 -9.46 49.06 44.96
CA SER A 5 -9.07 47.62 44.95
C SER A 5 -8.40 47.31 43.62
N THR A 6 -7.13 47.03 43.67
CA THR A 6 -6.34 46.53 42.52
C THR A 6 -6.55 45.01 42.40
N ALA A 7 -7.18 44.57 41.31
CA ALA A 7 -7.30 43.13 40.94
C ALA A 7 -6.08 42.72 40.12
N PHE A 8 -5.27 41.82 40.67
CA PHE A 8 -4.20 41.18 39.93
C PHE A 8 -4.78 40.02 39.07
N ALA A 9 -4.71 40.18 37.75
CA ALA A 9 -5.02 39.13 36.83
C ALA A 9 -3.75 38.28 36.61
N THR A 10 -3.76 37.03 37.10
CA THR A 10 -2.72 36.06 36.84
C THR A 10 -2.96 35.38 35.47
N LEU A 11 -2.10 35.70 34.49
CA LEU A 11 -2.05 34.98 33.23
C LEU A 11 -1.36 33.61 33.44
N ALA A 12 -2.15 32.55 33.35
CA ALA A 12 -1.61 31.18 33.29
C ALA A 12 -1.16 30.87 31.83
N LEU A 13 0.15 30.86 31.58
CA LEU A 13 0.72 30.33 30.33
C LEU A 13 0.56 28.81 30.33
N GLY A 14 -0.39 28.29 29.57
CA GLY A 14 -0.52 26.87 29.28
C GLY A 14 0.57 26.44 28.29
N ALA A 15 1.56 25.68 28.74
CA ALA A 15 2.53 25.03 27.89
C ALA A 15 1.85 23.86 27.16
N VAL A 16 1.57 24.02 25.86
CA VAL A 16 1.12 22.91 24.98
C VAL A 16 2.35 22.08 24.64
N LEU A 17 2.47 20.91 25.30
CA LEU A 17 3.45 19.91 24.92
C LEU A 17 3.01 19.27 23.60
N LEU A 18 3.58 19.73 22.49
CA LEU A 18 3.53 19.00 21.21
C LEU A 18 4.34 17.71 21.37
N SER A 19 3.69 16.62 21.74
CA SER A 19 4.23 15.28 21.61
C SER A 19 4.35 14.98 20.11
N GLY A 20 5.52 15.29 19.53
CA GLY A 20 5.89 14.85 18.20
C GLY A 20 5.99 13.34 18.18
N GLY A 21 4.91 12.65 17.83
CA GLY A 21 4.97 11.24 17.49
C GLY A 21 5.87 11.09 16.27
N THR A 22 7.00 10.40 16.42
CA THR A 22 7.76 9.92 15.26
C THR A 22 6.86 8.98 14.50
N ALA A 23 6.33 9.43 13.36
CA ALA A 23 5.69 8.56 12.39
C ALA A 23 6.79 7.62 11.88
N TYR A 24 6.84 6.42 12.39
CA TYR A 24 7.53 5.33 11.74
C TYR A 24 6.81 5.12 10.41
N ALA A 25 7.47 5.44 9.31
CA ALA A 25 7.05 4.96 8.01
C ALA A 25 7.27 3.44 8.04
N GLY A 26 6.30 2.72 8.57
CA GLY A 26 6.28 1.26 8.57
C GLY A 26 6.19 0.78 7.12
N THR A 27 6.78 -0.36 6.86
CA THR A 27 6.59 -1.11 5.61
C THR A 27 5.11 -1.24 5.34
N THR A 28 4.66 -0.85 4.15
CA THR A 28 3.25 -0.98 3.79
C THR A 28 2.85 -2.45 3.83
N ASP A 29 1.76 -2.73 4.54
CA ASP A 29 1.26 -4.10 4.72
C ASP A 29 0.58 -4.60 3.43
N CYS A 30 0.69 -5.91 3.19
CA CYS A 30 -0.03 -6.55 2.08
C CYS A 30 -1.55 -6.31 2.12
N SER A 31 -2.12 -6.18 3.30
CA SER A 31 -3.56 -5.93 3.51
C SER A 31 -3.95 -4.46 3.47
N ASP A 32 -3.02 -3.54 3.16
CA ASP A 32 -3.33 -2.13 3.07
C ASP A 32 -4.42 -1.86 2.01
N GLY A 33 -5.49 -1.19 2.42
CA GLY A 33 -6.64 -0.93 1.57
C GLY A 33 -6.30 -0.07 0.35
N SER A 34 -5.31 0.82 0.44
CA SER A 34 -4.85 1.64 -0.69
C SER A 34 -4.15 0.79 -1.76
N VAL A 35 -3.35 -0.19 -1.34
CA VAL A 35 -2.69 -1.15 -2.23
C VAL A 35 -3.72 -2.02 -2.94
N LEU A 36 -4.68 -2.59 -2.21
CA LEU A 36 -5.72 -3.44 -2.79
C LEU A 36 -6.62 -2.65 -3.75
N SER A 37 -7.00 -1.42 -3.40
CA SER A 37 -7.77 -0.53 -4.29
C SER A 37 -6.99 -0.14 -5.54
N PHE A 38 -5.69 0.09 -5.42
CA PHE A 38 -4.84 0.35 -6.59
C PHE A 38 -4.80 -0.85 -7.54
N ILE A 39 -4.67 -2.08 -7.00
CA ILE A 39 -4.67 -3.31 -7.79
C ILE A 39 -5.98 -3.45 -8.55
N ASP A 40 -7.11 -3.26 -7.88
CA ASP A 40 -8.45 -3.34 -8.45
C ASP A 40 -8.60 -2.37 -9.64
N GLN A 41 -8.37 -1.08 -9.43
CA GLN A 41 -8.46 -0.05 -10.48
C GLN A 41 -7.51 -0.30 -11.65
N ARG A 42 -6.30 -0.77 -11.37
CA ARG A 42 -5.32 -1.05 -12.43
C ARG A 42 -5.67 -2.33 -13.18
N PHE A 43 -6.31 -3.29 -12.52
CA PHE A 43 -6.81 -4.50 -13.19
C PHE A 43 -7.93 -4.16 -14.16
N ASP A 44 -8.90 -3.33 -13.79
CA ASP A 44 -9.99 -2.88 -14.68
C ASP A 44 -9.45 -2.25 -15.95
N TYR A 45 -8.45 -1.37 -15.80
CA TYR A 45 -7.77 -0.79 -16.95
C TYR A 45 -7.07 -1.85 -17.81
N LYS A 46 -6.38 -2.82 -17.18
CA LYS A 46 -5.67 -3.91 -17.85
C LYS A 46 -6.65 -4.84 -18.58
N ALA A 47 -7.74 -5.19 -17.94
CA ALA A 47 -8.78 -6.08 -18.50
C ALA A 47 -9.41 -5.47 -19.75
N SER A 48 -9.84 -4.22 -19.66
CA SER A 48 -10.49 -3.52 -20.77
C SER A 48 -9.54 -3.21 -21.92
N ARG A 49 -8.31 -2.77 -21.61
CA ARG A 49 -7.40 -2.22 -22.62
C ARG A 49 -6.54 -3.28 -23.30
N TYR A 50 -6.06 -4.26 -22.53
CA TYR A 50 -5.09 -5.26 -23.02
C TYR A 50 -5.70 -6.64 -23.19
N LEU A 51 -6.47 -7.12 -22.21
CA LEU A 51 -7.10 -8.43 -22.33
C LEU A 51 -8.35 -8.41 -23.21
N GLN A 52 -8.92 -7.24 -23.45
CA GLN A 52 -10.18 -7.04 -24.19
C GLN A 52 -11.29 -7.96 -23.64
N ALA A 53 -11.31 -8.12 -22.34
CA ALA A 53 -12.22 -8.98 -21.61
C ALA A 53 -13.03 -8.17 -20.59
N ASN A 54 -14.30 -8.50 -20.45
CA ASN A 54 -15.16 -7.93 -19.41
C ASN A 54 -14.95 -8.73 -18.10
N LEU A 55 -13.76 -8.57 -17.52
CA LEU A 55 -13.36 -9.21 -16.28
C LEU A 55 -13.13 -8.14 -15.21
N ASP A 56 -13.76 -8.34 -14.05
CA ASP A 56 -13.62 -7.48 -12.89
C ASP A 56 -13.27 -8.32 -11.65
N ILE A 57 -12.54 -7.73 -10.71
CA ILE A 57 -12.32 -8.29 -9.39
C ILE A 57 -13.57 -8.02 -8.54
N VAL A 58 -14.21 -9.07 -8.05
CA VAL A 58 -15.37 -8.97 -7.15
C VAL A 58 -14.94 -8.89 -5.70
N GLY A 59 -13.84 -9.55 -5.37
CA GLY A 59 -13.30 -9.55 -4.01
C GLY A 59 -11.87 -10.04 -3.95
N ILE A 60 -11.16 -9.59 -2.92
CA ILE A 60 -9.79 -10.01 -2.61
C ILE A 60 -9.80 -10.55 -1.18
N ASP A 61 -9.37 -11.78 -1.01
CA ASP A 61 -9.31 -12.43 0.31
C ASP A 61 -8.00 -13.22 0.50
N ARG A 62 -7.81 -13.76 1.71
CA ARG A 62 -6.63 -14.58 2.10
C ARG A 62 -5.30 -13.89 1.81
N VAL A 63 -5.26 -12.59 2.08
CA VAL A 63 -4.05 -11.79 1.94
C VAL A 63 -2.98 -12.28 2.91
N SER A 64 -1.78 -12.49 2.41
CA SER A 64 -0.63 -12.93 3.20
C SER A 64 0.67 -12.37 2.66
N ASN A 65 1.61 -12.10 3.57
CA ASN A 65 2.99 -11.81 3.22
C ASN A 65 3.72 -13.13 2.96
N THR A 66 4.44 -13.22 1.86
CA THR A 66 5.21 -14.42 1.50
C THR A 66 6.72 -14.23 1.71
N ARG A 67 7.22 -13.01 1.52
CA ARG A 67 8.64 -12.67 1.66
C ARG A 67 8.81 -11.17 1.83
N ILE A 68 9.84 -10.77 2.57
CA ILE A 68 10.31 -9.39 2.65
C ILE A 68 11.81 -9.37 2.31
N ASP A 69 12.18 -8.55 1.34
CA ASP A 69 13.57 -8.22 1.05
C ASP A 69 13.81 -6.82 1.65
N TYR A 70 14.45 -6.79 2.82
CA TYR A 70 14.71 -5.55 3.54
C TYR A 70 15.74 -4.69 2.82
N ARG A 71 15.61 -3.38 3.01
CA ARG A 71 16.62 -2.42 2.55
C ARG A 71 17.94 -2.65 3.27
N ASP A 72 19.03 -2.66 2.51
CA ASP A 72 20.40 -2.68 3.00
C ASP A 72 21.31 -1.78 2.15
N GLU A 73 22.62 -1.75 2.42
CA GLU A 73 23.60 -0.94 1.68
C GLU A 73 23.68 -1.28 0.19
N THR A 74 23.40 -2.53 -0.17
CA THR A 74 23.46 -3.05 -1.54
C THR A 74 22.11 -3.05 -2.25
N HIS A 75 21.01 -3.01 -1.46
CA HIS A 75 19.64 -3.03 -1.92
C HIS A 75 18.85 -1.85 -1.31
N PRO A 76 18.89 -0.67 -1.94
CA PRO A 76 18.29 0.53 -1.37
C PRO A 76 16.75 0.54 -1.39
N ILE A 77 16.13 -0.47 -1.98
CA ILE A 77 14.69 -0.61 -2.13
C ILE A 77 14.21 -1.80 -1.31
N GLU A 78 13.27 -1.55 -0.40
CA GLU A 78 12.59 -2.62 0.30
C GLU A 78 11.48 -3.20 -0.57
N ARG A 79 11.33 -4.52 -0.58
CA ARG A 79 10.29 -5.23 -1.30
C ARG A 79 9.52 -6.16 -0.39
N VAL A 80 8.20 -5.98 -0.39
CA VAL A 80 7.28 -6.88 0.29
C VAL A 80 6.53 -7.68 -0.77
N TYR A 81 6.65 -8.99 -0.72
CA TYR A 81 5.96 -9.90 -1.63
C TYR A 81 4.72 -10.46 -0.96
N CYS A 82 3.62 -10.39 -1.67
CA CYS A 82 2.31 -10.68 -1.16
C CYS A 82 1.58 -11.70 -2.04
N HIS A 83 0.74 -12.50 -1.41
CA HIS A 83 -0.17 -13.41 -2.08
C HIS A 83 -1.59 -13.20 -1.56
N ALA A 84 -2.57 -13.28 -2.44
CA ALA A 84 -3.99 -13.28 -2.09
C ALA A 84 -4.79 -14.17 -3.05
N LYS A 85 -6.05 -14.39 -2.73
CA LYS A 85 -7.03 -14.96 -3.65
C LYS A 85 -7.95 -13.86 -4.14
N VAL A 86 -8.20 -13.84 -5.45
CA VAL A 86 -9.19 -12.97 -6.07
C VAL A 86 -10.37 -13.78 -6.57
N GLU A 87 -11.56 -13.29 -6.30
CA GLU A 87 -12.79 -13.74 -6.91
C GLU A 87 -13.11 -12.81 -8.07
N MET A 88 -13.39 -13.39 -9.23
CA MET A 88 -13.66 -12.66 -10.45
C MET A 88 -15.14 -12.73 -10.78
N ASN A 89 -15.64 -11.75 -11.56
CA ASN A 89 -17.03 -11.75 -12.04
C ASN A 89 -17.41 -12.93 -12.94
N ASP A 90 -16.42 -13.69 -13.45
CA ASP A 90 -16.65 -14.97 -14.17
C ASP A 90 -16.87 -16.17 -13.23
N GLY A 91 -16.95 -15.93 -11.92
CA GLY A 91 -17.11 -16.96 -10.87
C GLY A 91 -15.84 -17.77 -10.58
N ARG A 92 -14.72 -17.46 -11.19
CA ARG A 92 -13.46 -18.16 -10.94
C ARG A 92 -12.65 -17.48 -9.85
N ARG A 93 -12.00 -18.28 -9.02
CA ARG A 93 -11.01 -17.84 -8.05
C ARG A 93 -9.61 -18.06 -8.60
N ARG A 94 -8.77 -17.02 -8.52
CA ARG A 94 -7.40 -17.06 -9.03
C ARG A 94 -6.42 -16.62 -7.95
N ASP A 95 -5.14 -16.95 -8.15
CA ASP A 95 -4.07 -16.42 -7.33
C ASP A 95 -3.69 -15.02 -7.80
N LEU A 96 -3.66 -14.08 -6.85
CA LEU A 96 -3.10 -12.74 -7.01
C LEU A 96 -1.73 -12.72 -6.33
N TRP A 97 -0.71 -12.39 -7.09
CA TRP A 97 0.64 -12.15 -6.61
C TRP A 97 0.97 -10.69 -6.80
N TYR A 98 1.51 -10.05 -5.79
CA TYR A 98 1.90 -8.65 -5.90
C TYR A 98 3.10 -8.32 -5.03
N MET A 99 3.81 -7.29 -5.42
CA MET A 99 5.01 -6.81 -4.77
C MET A 99 4.88 -5.31 -4.55
N ILE A 100 5.16 -4.88 -3.32
CA ILE A 100 5.20 -3.48 -2.91
C ILE A 100 6.67 -3.10 -2.80
N GLU A 101 7.10 -2.11 -3.57
CA GLU A 101 8.45 -1.56 -3.53
C GLU A 101 8.40 -0.19 -2.84
N SER A 102 9.13 -0.04 -1.74
CA SER A 102 9.22 1.20 -0.98
C SER A 102 10.55 1.91 -1.22
N GLY A 103 10.52 3.25 -1.22
CA GLY A 103 11.72 4.06 -1.45
C GLY A 103 12.05 4.29 -2.92
N MET A 104 11.09 4.11 -3.84
CA MET A 104 11.28 4.25 -5.29
C MET A 104 11.17 5.68 -5.80
N GLY A 105 10.63 6.61 -5.02
CA GLY A 105 10.39 7.99 -5.45
C GLY A 105 11.62 8.89 -5.34
N TYR A 106 11.45 10.16 -5.73
CA TYR A 106 12.45 11.20 -5.53
C TYR A 106 12.80 11.31 -4.04
N ALA A 107 14.07 11.38 -3.70
CA ALA A 107 14.59 11.35 -2.33
C ALA A 107 14.25 10.07 -1.53
N GLY A 108 13.98 8.95 -2.22
CA GLY A 108 13.65 7.68 -1.57
C GLY A 108 12.26 7.62 -0.94
N LEU A 109 11.37 8.55 -1.32
CA LEU A 109 9.98 8.58 -0.87
C LEU A 109 9.08 8.03 -1.98
N GLY A 110 8.06 7.27 -1.58
CA GLY A 110 7.05 6.71 -2.48
C GLY A 110 7.09 5.20 -2.57
N GLU A 111 6.00 4.67 -3.05
CA GLU A 111 5.75 3.25 -3.20
C GLU A 111 5.34 2.92 -4.62
N ARG A 112 5.67 1.72 -5.05
CA ARG A 112 5.26 1.16 -6.32
C ARG A 112 4.68 -0.22 -6.10
N VAL A 113 3.50 -0.46 -6.65
CA VAL A 113 2.85 -1.77 -6.61
C VAL A 113 2.91 -2.40 -7.99
N ARG A 114 3.41 -3.63 -8.06
CA ARG A 114 3.32 -4.50 -9.24
C ARG A 114 2.49 -5.71 -8.88
N PHE A 115 1.64 -6.16 -9.79
CA PHE A 115 0.79 -7.32 -9.55
C PHE A 115 0.57 -8.16 -10.80
N CYS A 116 0.26 -9.42 -10.57
CA CYS A 116 -0.06 -10.41 -11.58
C CYS A 116 -1.15 -11.35 -11.06
N ILE A 117 -2.17 -11.60 -11.87
CA ILE A 117 -3.21 -12.59 -11.58
C ILE A 117 -2.92 -13.83 -12.44
N SER A 118 -2.83 -14.99 -11.78
CA SER A 118 -2.52 -16.25 -12.45
C SER A 118 -3.54 -16.57 -13.54
N GLY A 119 -3.03 -16.85 -14.75
CA GLY A 119 -3.85 -17.13 -15.93
C GLY A 119 -4.35 -15.90 -16.68
N LEU A 120 -4.03 -14.67 -16.21
CA LEU A 120 -4.41 -13.41 -16.86
C LEU A 120 -3.18 -12.56 -17.28
N ASP A 121 -2.05 -13.21 -17.50
CA ASP A 121 -0.84 -12.63 -18.08
C ASP A 121 -0.41 -13.42 -19.32
N PRO A 122 -1.15 -13.31 -20.45
CA PRO A 122 -0.89 -14.10 -21.65
C PRO A 122 0.45 -13.78 -22.32
N TRP A 123 1.01 -12.61 -22.06
CA TRP A 123 2.31 -12.19 -22.62
C TRP A 123 3.48 -12.44 -21.68
N TYR A 124 3.25 -13.05 -20.53
CA TYR A 124 4.28 -13.33 -19.52
C TYR A 124 5.08 -12.10 -19.08
N VAL A 125 4.41 -10.95 -18.97
CA VAL A 125 5.02 -9.68 -18.52
C VAL A 125 5.67 -9.85 -17.14
N ASP A 126 5.00 -10.60 -16.26
CA ASP A 126 5.52 -10.94 -14.94
C ASP A 126 6.11 -12.37 -14.88
N GLY A 127 6.50 -12.89 -16.03
CA GLY A 127 7.05 -14.22 -16.18
C GLY A 127 6.01 -15.33 -16.05
N ARG A 128 6.44 -16.57 -16.31
CA ARG A 128 5.52 -17.72 -16.16
C ARG A 128 5.05 -17.82 -14.71
N GLN A 129 3.74 -17.96 -14.52
CA GLN A 129 3.10 -18.07 -13.20
C GLN A 129 3.42 -16.88 -12.28
N CYS A 130 3.46 -15.66 -12.80
CA CYS A 130 3.73 -14.44 -12.03
C CYS A 130 5.07 -14.43 -11.28
N ARG A 131 6.10 -15.11 -11.79
CA ARG A 131 7.35 -15.38 -11.06
C ARG A 131 8.08 -14.12 -10.59
N SER A 132 7.97 -13.00 -11.31
CA SER A 132 8.68 -11.77 -10.97
C SER A 132 8.10 -11.00 -9.77
N VAL A 133 6.89 -11.38 -9.33
CA VAL A 133 6.19 -10.76 -8.19
C VAL A 133 5.83 -11.76 -7.09
N ARG A 134 6.47 -12.93 -7.08
CA ARG A 134 6.26 -14.00 -6.09
C ARG A 134 7.40 -14.08 -5.09
#